data_b07c99778ce592c6531ac303763fde2a
#
_entry.id   b07c99778ce592c6531ac303763fde2a
#
_cell.length_a   1.000
_cell.length_b   1.000
_cell.length_c   1.000
_cell.angle_alpha   90.00
_cell.angle_beta   90.00
_cell.angle_gamma   90.00
#
_symmetry.space_group_name_H-M   'P 1'
#
loop_
_entity.id
_entity.type
_entity.pdbx_description
1 polymer ?
#
loop_
_entity_poly.entity_id
_entity_poly.type
_entity_poly.pdbx_seq_one_letter_code
_entity_poly.pdbx_strand_id
1 'polypeptide(L)'
;RISKTVSSLRFDSNFRRTVEESGAKGKASERVVTKSDWQPLVNVAASWKSGMRTSYTSSVSTTETESRVGAGYTSTTTSSSHSFSVQQTIDATKGISLPFASSRKFKLKSSVNLGLVVQYSSVNSTIPPQLSEKKDDLSVTSTATYSFSTNLSGSFNFGFTQNRDLQIGVTRRGLTLGLTASFRF
;
A
#
# COMPACT_ATOMS: atom_id res chain seq x y z
N ARG A 1 23.38 -8.83 -16.39
CA ARG A 1 23.62 -7.40 -16.05
C ARG A 1 22.92 -6.94 -14.76
N ILE A 2 21.83 -7.59 -14.31
CA ILE A 2 21.07 -7.22 -13.09
C ILE A 2 21.93 -7.34 -11.82
N SER A 3 22.78 -8.35 -11.72
CA SER A 3 23.65 -8.59 -10.54
C SER A 3 24.70 -7.51 -10.28
N LYS A 4 24.89 -6.55 -11.20
CA LYS A 4 25.81 -5.42 -10.98
C LYS A 4 25.19 -4.33 -10.10
N THR A 5 23.87 -4.22 -10.06
CA THR A 5 23.14 -3.14 -9.38
C THR A 5 22.25 -3.61 -8.24
N VAL A 6 21.73 -4.84 -8.32
CA VAL A 6 20.86 -5.44 -7.29
C VAL A 6 21.69 -6.35 -6.40
N SER A 7 21.53 -6.25 -5.09
CA SER A 7 22.17 -7.11 -4.08
C SER A 7 21.30 -8.29 -3.69
N SER A 8 19.98 -8.10 -3.62
CA SER A 8 19.02 -9.18 -3.39
C SER A 8 17.69 -8.89 -4.08
N LEU A 9 17.03 -9.94 -4.51
CA LEU A 9 15.68 -9.92 -5.08
C LEU A 9 14.89 -11.05 -4.43
N ARG A 10 13.71 -10.71 -3.93
CA ARG A 10 12.77 -11.66 -3.36
C ARG A 10 11.45 -11.55 -4.10
N PHE A 11 10.83 -12.70 -4.33
CA PHE A 11 9.53 -12.82 -4.96
C PHE A 11 8.65 -13.76 -4.14
N ASP A 12 7.43 -13.36 -3.82
CA ASP A 12 6.47 -14.16 -3.09
C ASP A 12 5.09 -14.04 -3.75
N SER A 13 4.34 -15.15 -3.72
CA SER A 13 2.92 -15.21 -4.12
C SER A 13 2.22 -16.23 -3.26
N ASN A 14 0.98 -15.96 -2.84
CA ASN A 14 0.20 -16.87 -2.00
C ASN A 14 -1.27 -16.83 -2.40
N PHE A 15 -1.87 -18.01 -2.51
CA PHE A 15 -3.30 -18.18 -2.78
C PHE A 15 -3.97 -18.98 -1.67
N ARG A 16 -5.14 -18.52 -1.26
CA ARG A 16 -6.01 -19.20 -0.32
C ARG A 16 -7.45 -19.15 -0.81
N ARG A 17 -8.13 -20.28 -0.73
CA ARG A 17 -9.59 -20.36 -0.97
C ARG A 17 -10.27 -20.95 0.26
N THR A 18 -11.34 -20.32 0.70
CA THR A 18 -12.19 -20.77 1.81
C THR A 18 -13.63 -20.82 1.34
N VAL A 19 -14.34 -21.89 1.69
CA VAL A 19 -15.78 -22.05 1.43
C VAL A 19 -16.43 -22.28 2.78
N GLU A 20 -17.39 -21.45 3.09
CA GLU A 20 -18.20 -21.53 4.31
C GLU A 20 -19.66 -21.76 3.91
N GLU A 21 -20.26 -22.80 4.46
CA GLU A 21 -21.66 -23.13 4.26
C GLU A 21 -22.41 -23.01 5.56
N SER A 22 -23.55 -22.36 5.53
CA SER A 22 -24.42 -22.19 6.70
C SER A 22 -25.88 -22.53 6.35
N GLY A 23 -26.58 -23.15 7.31
CA GLY A 23 -27.96 -23.58 7.16
C GLY A 23 -28.41 -24.40 8.36
N ALA A 24 -29.68 -24.82 8.38
CA ALA A 24 -30.22 -25.66 9.44
C ALA A 24 -29.66 -27.08 9.34
N LYS A 25 -29.36 -27.69 10.49
CA LYS A 25 -28.85 -29.07 10.58
C LYS A 25 -29.76 -30.05 9.83
N GLY A 26 -29.17 -30.80 8.91
CA GLY A 26 -29.89 -31.82 8.11
C GLY A 26 -30.69 -31.26 6.91
N LYS A 27 -30.54 -29.96 6.60
CA LYS A 27 -31.08 -29.32 5.39
C LYS A 27 -29.97 -28.87 4.46
N ALA A 28 -30.34 -28.56 3.20
CA ALA A 28 -29.39 -27.94 2.28
C ALA A 28 -28.91 -26.57 2.81
N SER A 29 -27.68 -26.22 2.47
CA SER A 29 -27.10 -24.93 2.87
C SER A 29 -27.94 -23.76 2.36
N GLU A 30 -28.32 -22.87 3.25
CA GLU A 30 -29.11 -21.66 2.93
C GLU A 30 -28.23 -20.52 2.42
N ARG A 31 -26.95 -20.54 2.80
CA ARG A 31 -25.95 -19.55 2.38
C ARG A 31 -24.60 -20.23 2.16
N VAL A 32 -23.97 -19.89 1.06
CA VAL A 32 -22.59 -20.29 0.75
C VAL A 32 -21.75 -19.05 0.54
N VAL A 33 -20.63 -18.96 1.25
CA VAL A 33 -19.64 -17.89 1.08
C VAL A 33 -18.35 -18.50 0.58
N THR A 34 -17.95 -18.11 -0.62
CA THR A 34 -16.65 -18.49 -1.20
C THR A 34 -15.73 -17.29 -1.18
N LYS A 35 -14.60 -17.42 -0.51
CA LYS A 35 -13.56 -16.41 -0.47
C LYS A 35 -12.32 -16.93 -1.17
N SER A 36 -11.84 -16.18 -2.15
CA SER A 36 -10.60 -16.45 -2.90
C SER A 36 -9.64 -15.29 -2.71
N ASP A 37 -8.53 -15.55 -2.04
CA ASP A 37 -7.54 -14.57 -1.64
C ASP A 37 -6.21 -14.85 -2.32
N TRP A 38 -5.68 -13.88 -3.04
CA TRP A 38 -4.30 -13.77 -3.45
C TRP A 38 -3.63 -12.72 -2.56
N GLN A 39 -2.96 -13.17 -1.48
CA GLN A 39 -2.36 -12.28 -0.48
C GLN A 39 -0.94 -12.75 -0.09
N PRO A 40 0.08 -12.27 -0.82
CA PRO A 40 0.03 -11.38 -1.99
C PRO A 40 -0.26 -12.16 -3.29
N LEU A 41 -0.85 -11.48 -4.29
CA LEU A 41 -0.85 -11.94 -5.68
C LEU A 41 0.58 -11.92 -6.22
N VAL A 42 1.28 -10.81 -5.98
CA VAL A 42 2.70 -10.61 -6.28
C VAL A 42 3.30 -9.73 -5.19
N ASN A 43 4.41 -10.19 -4.62
CA ASN A 43 5.29 -9.35 -3.80
C ASN A 43 6.71 -9.46 -4.35
N VAL A 44 7.28 -8.32 -4.73
CA VAL A 44 8.66 -8.20 -5.20
C VAL A 44 9.39 -7.22 -4.30
N ALA A 45 10.47 -7.68 -3.67
CA ALA A 45 11.33 -6.83 -2.86
C ALA A 45 12.76 -6.89 -3.41
N ALA A 46 13.35 -5.72 -3.63
CA ALA A 46 14.73 -5.60 -4.11
C ALA A 46 15.56 -4.73 -3.17
N SER A 47 16.75 -5.20 -2.85
CA SER A 47 17.80 -4.40 -2.22
C SER A 47 18.86 -4.06 -3.27
N TRP A 48 19.21 -2.79 -3.35
CA TRP A 48 20.13 -2.27 -4.32
C TRP A 48 21.52 -2.04 -3.69
N LYS A 49 22.58 -2.18 -4.46
CA LYS A 49 23.95 -1.91 -3.98
C LYS A 49 24.17 -0.46 -3.54
N SER A 50 23.32 0.46 -3.99
CA SER A 50 23.26 1.85 -3.53
C SER A 50 22.71 2.03 -2.12
N GLY A 51 22.28 0.96 -1.43
CA GLY A 51 21.59 1.01 -0.15
C GLY A 51 20.09 1.32 -0.26
N MET A 52 19.58 1.53 -1.48
CA MET A 52 18.14 1.68 -1.72
C MET A 52 17.43 0.33 -1.53
N ARG A 53 16.21 0.37 -1.02
CA ARG A 53 15.28 -0.76 -0.96
C ARG A 53 14.00 -0.36 -1.65
N THR A 54 13.49 -1.26 -2.49
CA THR A 54 12.21 -1.08 -3.18
C THR A 54 11.35 -2.30 -2.95
N SER A 55 10.06 -2.10 -2.77
CA SER A 55 9.10 -3.21 -2.75
C SER A 55 7.83 -2.84 -3.51
N TYR A 56 7.25 -3.85 -4.14
CA TYR A 56 5.94 -3.77 -4.74
C TYR A 56 5.12 -4.97 -4.27
N THR A 57 3.93 -4.71 -3.75
CA THR A 57 2.98 -5.73 -3.31
C THR A 57 1.64 -5.48 -3.98
N SER A 58 1.08 -6.53 -4.56
CA SER A 58 -0.28 -6.54 -5.11
C SER A 58 -1.07 -7.66 -4.44
N SER A 59 -2.30 -7.38 -4.06
CA SER A 59 -3.23 -8.36 -3.47
C SER A 59 -4.61 -8.23 -4.08
N VAL A 60 -5.29 -9.35 -4.23
CA VAL A 60 -6.67 -9.42 -4.71
C VAL A 60 -7.45 -10.39 -3.84
N SER A 61 -8.61 -9.96 -3.38
CA SER A 61 -9.55 -10.79 -2.62
C SER A 61 -10.91 -10.72 -3.29
N THR A 62 -11.51 -11.87 -3.58
CA THR A 62 -12.87 -11.97 -4.09
C THR A 62 -13.70 -12.77 -3.12
N THR A 63 -14.80 -12.18 -2.67
CA THR A 63 -15.81 -12.84 -1.84
C THR A 63 -17.09 -12.95 -2.63
N GLU A 64 -17.55 -14.17 -2.83
CA GLU A 64 -18.83 -14.48 -3.44
C GLU A 64 -19.77 -15.04 -2.37
N THR A 65 -20.94 -14.47 -2.25
CA THR A 65 -21.96 -14.91 -1.31
C THR A 65 -23.20 -15.30 -2.10
N GLU A 66 -23.54 -16.58 -2.05
CA GLU A 66 -24.78 -17.13 -2.60
C GLU A 66 -25.79 -17.32 -1.45
N SER A 67 -26.93 -16.65 -1.55
CA SER A 67 -28.08 -16.88 -0.67
C SER A 67 -29.10 -17.69 -1.42
N ARG A 68 -29.57 -18.81 -0.83
CA ARG A 68 -30.55 -19.74 -1.39
C ARG A 68 -31.91 -19.60 -0.73
N VAL A 69 -32.07 -18.60 0.13
CA VAL A 69 -33.32 -18.33 0.83
C VAL A 69 -34.20 -17.39 -0.01
N GLY A 70 -35.48 -17.67 -0.13
CA GLY A 70 -36.42 -16.87 -0.92
C GLY A 70 -36.14 -16.93 -2.41
N ALA A 71 -36.05 -15.77 -3.07
CA ALA A 71 -35.72 -15.68 -4.50
C ALA A 71 -34.26 -16.01 -4.82
N GLY A 72 -33.44 -16.20 -3.81
CA GLY A 72 -32.00 -16.40 -3.95
C GLY A 72 -31.28 -15.20 -4.59
N TYR A 73 -30.04 -15.00 -4.25
CA TYR A 73 -29.19 -14.02 -4.93
C TYR A 73 -27.71 -14.36 -4.78
N THR A 74 -26.92 -13.89 -5.69
CA THR A 74 -25.46 -13.96 -5.59
C THR A 74 -24.90 -12.53 -5.51
N SER A 75 -24.09 -12.25 -4.50
CA SER A 75 -23.34 -11.03 -4.41
C SER A 75 -21.84 -11.31 -4.53
N THR A 76 -21.12 -10.44 -5.24
CA THR A 76 -19.69 -10.57 -5.43
C THR A 76 -19.02 -9.27 -5.02
N THR A 77 -18.02 -9.38 -4.15
CA THR A 77 -17.17 -8.26 -3.77
C THR A 77 -15.74 -8.60 -4.12
N THR A 78 -15.12 -7.77 -4.94
CA THR A 78 -13.70 -7.86 -5.29
C THR A 78 -12.97 -6.65 -4.73
N SER A 79 -11.95 -6.91 -3.93
CA SER A 79 -11.04 -5.89 -3.39
C SER A 79 -9.66 -6.12 -3.98
N SER A 80 -9.03 -5.07 -4.49
CA SER A 80 -7.64 -5.10 -4.91
C SER A 80 -6.84 -4.04 -4.21
N SER A 81 -5.57 -4.33 -3.92
CA SER A 81 -4.64 -3.36 -3.35
C SER A 81 -3.27 -3.50 -4.00
N HIS A 82 -2.63 -2.36 -4.20
CA HIS A 82 -1.29 -2.24 -4.73
C HIS A 82 -0.50 -1.29 -3.84
N SER A 83 0.67 -1.70 -3.43
CA SER A 83 1.58 -0.89 -2.62
C SER A 83 2.96 -0.89 -3.26
N PHE A 84 3.50 0.28 -3.48
CA PHE A 84 4.88 0.47 -3.90
C PHE A 84 5.61 1.28 -2.84
N SER A 85 6.78 0.81 -2.41
CA SER A 85 7.62 1.54 -1.47
C SER A 85 9.06 1.67 -1.96
N VAL A 86 9.65 2.81 -1.64
CA VAL A 86 11.08 3.09 -1.83
C VAL A 86 11.61 3.61 -0.51
N GLN A 87 12.73 3.07 -0.07
CA GLN A 87 13.49 3.56 1.08
C GLN A 87 14.95 3.73 0.68
N GLN A 88 15.54 4.85 1.04
CA GLN A 88 16.95 5.12 0.79
C GLN A 88 17.57 5.91 1.93
N THR A 89 18.73 5.46 2.37
CA THR A 89 19.61 6.24 3.26
C THR A 89 20.68 6.91 2.41
N ILE A 90 20.76 8.22 2.49
CA ILE A 90 21.76 9.04 1.79
C ILE A 90 22.80 9.51 2.81
N ASP A 91 24.06 9.16 2.58
CA ASP A 91 25.17 9.72 3.35
C ASP A 91 25.37 11.19 2.96
N ALA A 92 24.81 12.07 3.77
CA ALA A 92 24.82 13.50 3.52
C ALA A 92 26.15 14.19 3.92
N THR A 93 27.06 13.46 4.57
CA THR A 93 28.39 13.98 4.95
C THR A 93 29.26 14.25 3.72
N LYS A 94 29.02 13.51 2.63
CA LYS A 94 29.69 13.70 1.32
C LYS A 94 29.13 14.86 0.50
N GLY A 95 28.06 15.49 0.96
CA GLY A 95 27.32 16.53 0.27
C GLY A 95 26.21 16.00 -0.64
N ILE A 96 25.02 16.59 -0.51
CA ILE A 96 23.84 16.30 -1.32
C ILE A 96 23.72 17.38 -2.39
N SER A 97 23.59 16.97 -3.67
CA SER A 97 23.21 17.86 -4.76
C SER A 97 21.69 17.83 -4.90
N LEU A 98 21.03 18.96 -4.73
CA LEU A 98 19.60 19.09 -4.95
C LEU A 98 19.32 19.44 -6.42
N PRO A 99 18.33 18.82 -7.07
CA PRO A 99 18.05 19.03 -8.51
C PRO A 99 17.63 20.46 -8.85
N PHE A 100 17.20 21.26 -7.85
CA PHE A 100 16.79 22.65 -8.01
C PHE A 100 17.79 23.64 -7.43
N ALA A 101 18.94 23.18 -6.88
CA ALA A 101 20.01 24.02 -6.34
C ALA A 101 21.33 23.61 -6.98
N SER A 102 21.46 23.87 -8.27
CA SER A 102 22.48 23.31 -9.16
C SER A 102 23.94 23.71 -8.86
N SER A 103 24.20 24.64 -7.94
CA SER A 103 25.56 25.13 -7.69
C SER A 103 26.08 24.93 -6.28
N ARG A 104 25.30 24.45 -5.32
CA ARG A 104 25.75 24.26 -3.93
C ARG A 104 25.50 22.83 -3.45
N LYS A 105 26.59 22.15 -3.07
CA LYS A 105 26.49 20.89 -2.30
C LYS A 105 26.22 21.23 -0.85
N PHE A 106 25.07 20.80 -0.34
CA PHE A 106 24.78 20.90 1.09
C PHE A 106 25.44 19.73 1.81
N LYS A 107 26.42 20.02 2.65
CA LYS A 107 27.03 19.02 3.54
C LYS A 107 26.29 19.03 4.87
N LEU A 108 25.73 17.89 5.23
CA LEU A 108 25.09 17.66 6.52
C LEU A 108 26.00 16.79 7.38
N LYS A 109 25.85 16.85 8.69
CA LYS A 109 26.74 16.12 9.63
C LYS A 109 26.39 14.62 9.73
N SER A 110 25.23 14.23 9.24
CA SER A 110 24.77 12.84 9.31
C SER A 110 23.97 12.43 8.04
N SER A 111 23.54 11.18 7.97
CA SER A 111 22.73 10.66 6.88
C SER A 111 21.27 11.14 6.95
N VAL A 112 20.63 11.18 5.78
CA VAL A 112 19.20 11.43 5.62
C VAL A 112 18.54 10.12 5.21
N ASN A 113 17.47 9.73 5.90
CA ASN A 113 16.62 8.62 5.52
C ASN A 113 15.41 9.15 4.77
N LEU A 114 15.21 8.66 3.55
CA LEU A 114 14.08 8.99 2.68
C LEU A 114 13.19 7.78 2.54
N GLY A 115 11.88 8.00 2.62
CA GLY A 115 10.85 7.01 2.37
C GLY A 115 9.77 7.56 1.46
N LEU A 116 9.30 6.72 0.54
CA LEU A 116 8.12 6.97 -0.30
C LEU A 116 7.27 5.73 -0.28
N VAL A 117 5.98 5.90 -0.02
CA VAL A 117 4.98 4.83 -0.12
C VAL A 117 3.83 5.34 -0.97
N VAL A 118 3.47 4.57 -1.98
CA VAL A 118 2.30 4.80 -2.82
C VAL A 118 1.38 3.60 -2.67
N GLN A 119 0.14 3.83 -2.25
CA GLN A 119 -0.87 2.80 -2.11
C GLN A 119 -2.08 3.14 -2.96
N TYR A 120 -2.58 2.16 -3.66
CA TYR A 120 -3.83 2.22 -4.39
C TYR A 120 -4.67 1.02 -4.00
N SER A 121 -5.94 1.26 -3.67
CA SER A 121 -6.90 0.19 -3.44
C SER A 121 -8.20 0.47 -4.17
N SER A 122 -8.86 -0.60 -4.59
CA SER A 122 -10.20 -0.50 -5.15
C SER A 122 -11.11 -1.59 -4.60
N VAL A 123 -12.36 -1.25 -4.45
CA VAL A 123 -13.43 -2.16 -4.06
C VAL A 123 -14.53 -2.08 -5.10
N ASN A 124 -14.92 -3.24 -5.63
CA ASN A 124 -16.05 -3.39 -6.52
C ASN A 124 -16.99 -4.45 -5.94
N SER A 125 -18.21 -4.06 -5.61
CA SER A 125 -19.21 -4.95 -5.04
C SER A 125 -20.48 -4.88 -5.85
N THR A 126 -21.01 -6.05 -6.21
CA THR A 126 -22.29 -6.21 -6.88
C THR A 126 -23.23 -6.92 -5.94
N ILE A 127 -24.29 -6.22 -5.51
CA ILE A 127 -25.30 -6.76 -4.59
C ILE A 127 -26.66 -6.66 -5.32
N PRO A 128 -27.31 -7.77 -5.69
CA PRO A 128 -28.66 -7.73 -6.26
C PRO A 128 -29.69 -7.17 -5.26
N PRO A 129 -30.73 -6.46 -5.70
CA PRO A 129 -31.12 -6.30 -7.09
C PRO A 129 -30.50 -5.13 -7.85
N GLN A 130 -29.68 -4.24 -7.29
CA GLN A 130 -29.06 -3.15 -8.07
C GLN A 130 -28.03 -2.29 -7.32
N LEU A 131 -27.53 -2.72 -6.16
CA LEU A 131 -26.49 -2.00 -5.44
C LEU A 131 -25.12 -2.48 -5.92
N SER A 132 -24.46 -1.69 -6.75
CA SER A 132 -23.03 -1.88 -7.01
C SER A 132 -22.26 -0.78 -6.29
N GLU A 133 -21.29 -1.15 -5.50
CA GLU A 133 -20.36 -0.23 -4.86
C GLU A 133 -19.04 -0.25 -5.64
N LYS A 134 -18.53 0.91 -6.01
CA LYS A 134 -17.24 1.03 -6.66
C LYS A 134 -16.49 2.21 -6.05
N LYS A 135 -15.40 1.89 -5.34
CA LYS A 135 -14.57 2.86 -4.65
C LYS A 135 -13.11 2.66 -5.01
N ASP A 136 -12.40 3.76 -5.18
CA ASP A 136 -10.97 3.80 -5.39
C ASP A 136 -10.32 4.73 -4.37
N ASP A 137 -9.22 4.28 -3.78
CA ASP A 137 -8.43 5.04 -2.83
C ASP A 137 -6.98 5.10 -3.29
N LEU A 138 -6.41 6.29 -3.32
CA LEU A 138 -4.99 6.54 -3.57
C LEU A 138 -4.39 7.26 -2.38
N SER A 139 -3.27 6.74 -1.88
CA SER A 139 -2.47 7.37 -0.83
C SER A 139 -1.01 7.45 -1.27
N VAL A 140 -0.41 8.60 -1.12
CA VAL A 140 1.02 8.84 -1.33
C VAL A 140 1.57 9.43 -0.05
N THR A 141 2.56 8.78 0.54
CA THR A 141 3.25 9.27 1.75
C THR A 141 4.73 9.33 1.48
N SER A 142 5.34 10.49 1.75
CA SER A 142 6.78 10.70 1.69
C SER A 142 7.29 11.13 3.06
N THR A 143 8.40 10.56 3.49
CA THR A 143 9.06 10.88 4.76
C THR A 143 10.53 11.21 4.52
N ALA A 144 11.03 12.19 5.23
CA ALA A 144 12.46 12.51 5.29
C ALA A 144 12.86 12.66 6.75
N THR A 145 13.80 11.85 7.23
CA THR A 145 14.28 11.91 8.61
C THR A 145 15.76 12.24 8.63
N TYR A 146 16.14 13.18 9.47
CA TYR A 146 17.52 13.62 9.66
C TYR A 146 17.88 13.61 11.14
N SER A 147 19.06 13.08 11.47
CA SER A 147 19.61 13.11 12.83
C SER A 147 20.61 14.26 12.95
N PHE A 148 20.25 15.30 13.71
CA PHE A 148 21.10 16.46 13.97
C PHE A 148 22.24 16.12 14.93
N SER A 149 21.96 15.23 15.90
CA SER A 149 22.90 14.68 16.87
C SER A 149 22.44 13.32 17.33
N THR A 150 23.16 12.67 18.25
CA THR A 150 22.76 11.42 18.90
C THR A 150 21.43 11.55 19.65
N ASN A 151 21.13 12.75 20.14
CA ASN A 151 19.98 13.03 20.99
C ASN A 151 18.89 13.86 20.30
N LEU A 152 19.13 14.35 19.08
CA LEU A 152 18.18 15.19 18.37
C LEU A 152 17.97 14.67 16.95
N SER A 153 16.74 14.38 16.60
CA SER A 153 16.34 14.06 15.23
C SER A 153 15.11 14.88 14.82
N GLY A 154 14.96 15.10 13.52
CA GLY A 154 13.79 15.73 12.92
C GLY A 154 13.27 14.91 11.78
N SER A 155 11.96 14.95 11.57
CA SER A 155 11.31 14.35 10.41
C SER A 155 10.34 15.31 9.74
N PHE A 156 10.30 15.22 8.41
CA PHE A 156 9.33 15.84 7.56
C PHE A 156 8.45 14.75 6.95
N ASN A 157 7.14 14.94 6.99
CA ASN A 157 6.17 14.03 6.43
C ASN A 157 5.27 14.80 5.46
N PHE A 158 5.08 14.25 4.28
CA PHE A 158 4.13 14.71 3.28
C PHE A 158 3.16 13.57 2.99
N GLY A 159 1.86 13.86 2.99
CA GLY A 159 0.80 12.90 2.67
C GLY A 159 -0.18 13.51 1.67
N PHE A 160 -0.53 12.74 0.66
CA PHE A 160 -1.62 13.01 -0.26
C PHE A 160 -2.57 11.83 -0.26
N THR A 161 -3.87 12.10 -0.15
CA THR A 161 -4.92 11.08 -0.25
C THR A 161 -5.98 11.50 -1.25
N GLN A 162 -6.50 10.54 -2.00
CA GLN A 162 -7.65 10.72 -2.86
C GLN A 162 -8.58 9.53 -2.71
N ASN A 163 -9.82 9.79 -2.32
CA ASN A 163 -10.89 8.78 -2.22
C ASN A 163 -11.93 9.11 -3.29
N ARG A 164 -12.31 8.13 -4.08
CA ARG A 164 -13.35 8.24 -5.11
C ARG A 164 -14.44 7.25 -4.84
N ASP A 165 -15.66 7.75 -4.74
CA ASP A 165 -16.86 6.93 -4.83
C ASP A 165 -17.41 7.09 -6.24
N LEU A 166 -17.23 6.05 -7.06
CA LEU A 166 -17.58 6.08 -8.48
C LEU A 166 -19.08 5.85 -8.70
N GLN A 167 -19.79 5.37 -7.68
CA GLN A 167 -21.24 5.17 -7.74
C GLN A 167 -21.98 6.50 -7.64
N ILE A 168 -21.58 7.36 -6.71
CA ILE A 168 -22.21 8.66 -6.48
C ILE A 168 -21.42 9.83 -7.08
N GLY A 169 -20.29 9.53 -7.74
CA GLY A 169 -19.45 10.52 -8.41
C GLY A 169 -18.71 11.49 -7.48
N VAL A 170 -18.53 11.11 -6.19
CA VAL A 170 -17.86 11.96 -5.20
C VAL A 170 -16.36 11.66 -5.17
N THR A 171 -15.57 12.73 -5.22
CA THR A 171 -14.12 12.65 -5.02
C THR A 171 -13.71 13.55 -3.86
N ARG A 172 -12.96 12.97 -2.90
CA ARG A 172 -12.35 13.69 -1.78
C ARG A 172 -10.85 13.65 -1.91
N ARG A 173 -10.17 14.77 -1.64
CA ARG A 173 -8.72 14.86 -1.65
C ARG A 173 -8.24 15.49 -0.35
N GLY A 174 -7.14 14.96 0.18
CA GLY A 174 -6.49 15.46 1.39
C GLY A 174 -5.01 15.68 1.15
N LEU A 175 -4.46 16.71 1.77
CA LEU A 175 -3.03 17.00 1.84
C LEU A 175 -2.64 17.11 3.31
N THR A 176 -1.57 16.45 3.70
CA THR A 176 -1.03 16.50 5.06
C THR A 176 0.44 16.86 5.00
N LEU A 177 0.83 17.82 5.82
CA LEU A 177 2.23 18.20 6.05
C LEU A 177 2.52 18.09 7.53
N GLY A 178 3.60 17.44 7.89
CA GLY A 178 4.02 17.25 9.28
C GLY A 178 5.51 17.51 9.46
N LEU A 179 5.86 18.19 10.56
CA LEU A 179 7.21 18.37 11.04
C LEU A 179 7.28 17.84 12.48
N THR A 180 8.25 17.01 12.78
CA THR A 180 8.44 16.45 14.12
C THR A 180 9.90 16.61 14.51
N ALA A 181 10.15 17.06 15.75
CA ALA A 181 11.46 17.03 16.37
C ALA A 181 11.42 16.13 17.61
N SER A 182 12.40 15.26 17.76
CA SER A 182 12.50 14.31 18.87
C SER A 182 13.80 14.53 19.62
N PHE A 183 13.71 14.70 20.93
CA PHE A 183 14.83 14.81 21.85
C PHE A 183 14.88 13.57 22.74
N ARG A 184 16.09 13.05 22.97
CA ARG A 184 16.36 11.99 23.96
C ARG A 184 17.28 12.58 25.04
N PHE A 185 16.92 12.39 26.29
CA PHE A 185 17.68 12.78 27.45
C PHE A 185 18.46 11.60 28.03
#